data_94079c3ce2e9dc4d33f32afef4f17375
#
_entry.id   94079c3ce2e9dc4d33f32afef4f17375
#
_cell.length_a   1.000
_cell.length_b   1.000
_cell.length_c   1.000
_cell.angle_alpha   90.00
_cell.angle_beta   90.00
_cell.angle_gamma   90.00
#
_symmetry.space_group_name_H-M   'P 1'
#
loop_
_entity.id
_entity.type
_entity.pdbx_description
1 polymer ?
#
loop_
_entity_poly.entity_id
_entity_poly.type
_entity_poly.pdbx_seq_one_letter_code
_entity_poly.pdbx_strand_id
1 'polypeptide(L)'
;GSLEDFDKVRAAVRIPVLRKDFIVTEYQIWEARAHGADLVLLIVAALDDVKLKSLLDLAHSLNMTVLVETHTREEIQRAINAGAKVIGINARNLKDLRVDVNKYNELAADLPDDVIRVAESGVFGSVELEDYARAGADAVLVGEGVATAANHEQAVERLVKAGARVKASEQTPLASHEGPYFGQFGGRYVPEALITALDELERVYTEAKADPEFHKELARLNQQYVGRPSPLTEAPRFAQRLKEKTGLDARVFLKREDLNHTGAHKINNALGQALLVKRMGKTRVIAETGAGQHGVATATVCAMLGLKCRIYMGQIDARRQALNVARMRMLGAEVVEVTLGDRILKDAINEALRDWVTNVKDTHYLLGTVAGPHPFPSMVRDFQKIIGEEAKQQLQDWYGIDHPNAICACVGGGSNAIGIMNAFLDDERVNLYGYEAGGNGPESGRHAIRFAPGTGELGMFQGAKSYLLENPEGQTLDTYSISA
;
A
#
# COMPACT_ATOMS: atom_id res chain seq x y z
N GLY A 1 -33.71 -0.47 17.95
CA GLY A 1 -34.87 -1.04 17.27
C GLY A 1 -35.88 -1.56 18.29
N SER A 2 -37.04 -1.93 17.82
CA SER A 2 -38.10 -2.55 18.66
C SER A 2 -37.92 -4.08 18.65
N LEU A 3 -38.56 -4.77 19.61
CA LEU A 3 -38.65 -6.25 19.58
C LEU A 3 -39.43 -6.72 18.34
N GLU A 4 -40.43 -5.96 17.91
CA GLU A 4 -41.16 -6.25 16.67
C GLU A 4 -40.25 -6.23 15.42
N ASP A 5 -39.32 -5.28 15.33
CA ASP A 5 -38.34 -5.24 14.23
C ASP A 5 -37.37 -6.42 14.35
N PHE A 6 -36.96 -6.77 15.57
CA PHE A 6 -36.10 -7.91 15.82
C PHE A 6 -36.76 -9.22 15.37
N ASP A 7 -38.02 -9.45 15.69
CA ASP A 7 -38.79 -10.64 15.30
C ASP A 7 -38.92 -10.74 13.76
N LYS A 8 -39.18 -9.61 13.09
CA LYS A 8 -39.21 -9.55 11.62
C LYS A 8 -37.88 -9.93 10.99
N VAL A 9 -36.78 -9.42 11.53
CA VAL A 9 -35.42 -9.77 11.08
C VAL A 9 -35.14 -11.24 11.33
N ARG A 10 -35.42 -11.73 12.53
CA ARG A 10 -35.21 -13.15 12.90
C ARG A 10 -35.97 -14.09 11.96
N ALA A 11 -37.20 -13.77 11.62
CA ALA A 11 -38.01 -14.57 10.71
C ALA A 11 -37.50 -14.56 9.25
N ALA A 12 -36.83 -13.46 8.86
CA ALA A 12 -36.35 -13.26 7.48
C ALA A 12 -34.98 -13.88 7.21
N VAL A 13 -34.14 -14.15 8.24
CA VAL A 13 -32.75 -14.58 8.05
C VAL A 13 -32.44 -15.88 8.82
N ARG A 14 -31.42 -16.61 8.34
CA ARG A 14 -30.89 -17.81 9.00
C ARG A 14 -29.50 -17.61 9.62
N ILE A 15 -28.90 -16.44 9.40
CA ILE A 15 -27.63 -16.07 10.04
C ILE A 15 -27.84 -15.69 11.50
N PRO A 16 -26.80 -15.75 12.37
CA PRO A 16 -26.89 -15.31 13.75
C PRO A 16 -27.37 -13.84 13.86
N VAL A 17 -28.25 -13.57 14.82
CA VAL A 17 -28.83 -12.23 15.04
C VAL A 17 -28.42 -11.72 16.42
N LEU A 18 -27.82 -10.52 16.43
CA LEU A 18 -27.40 -9.80 17.64
C LEU A 18 -28.56 -8.89 18.13
N ARG A 19 -28.99 -9.07 19.37
CA ARG A 19 -29.80 -8.04 20.07
C ARG A 19 -28.88 -6.94 20.58
N LYS A 20 -28.76 -5.85 19.82
CA LYS A 20 -27.99 -4.66 20.19
C LYS A 20 -28.85 -3.71 21.02
N ASP A 21 -28.79 -3.86 22.34
CA ASP A 21 -29.58 -3.09 23.30
C ASP A 21 -28.75 -2.84 24.58
N PHE A 22 -29.18 -1.91 25.44
CA PHE A 22 -28.60 -1.66 26.76
C PHE A 22 -29.10 -2.70 27.74
N ILE A 23 -28.40 -3.82 27.85
CA ILE A 23 -28.77 -4.95 28.73
C ILE A 23 -28.17 -4.71 30.11
N VAL A 24 -29.04 -4.57 31.12
CA VAL A 24 -28.68 -4.33 32.54
C VAL A 24 -29.40 -5.23 33.52
N THR A 25 -30.28 -6.13 33.06
CA THR A 25 -31.02 -7.09 33.88
C THR A 25 -31.04 -8.47 33.26
N GLU A 26 -31.18 -9.49 34.08
CA GLU A 26 -31.35 -10.91 33.66
C GLU A 26 -32.61 -11.09 32.81
N TYR A 27 -33.69 -10.36 33.14
CA TYR A 27 -34.92 -10.40 32.35
C TYR A 27 -34.65 -10.10 30.84
N GLN A 28 -33.83 -9.10 30.54
CA GLN A 28 -33.50 -8.74 29.16
C GLN A 28 -32.73 -9.83 28.41
N ILE A 29 -31.93 -10.65 29.15
CA ILE A 29 -31.25 -11.82 28.56
C ILE A 29 -32.28 -12.91 28.22
N TRP A 30 -33.20 -13.21 29.12
CA TRP A 30 -34.29 -14.17 28.89
C TRP A 30 -35.21 -13.71 27.75
N GLU A 31 -35.56 -12.44 27.71
CA GLU A 31 -36.37 -11.84 26.67
C GLU A 31 -35.64 -11.93 25.29
N ALA A 32 -34.35 -11.60 25.25
CA ALA A 32 -33.54 -11.72 24.02
C ALA A 32 -33.58 -13.18 23.50
N ARG A 33 -33.40 -14.16 24.39
CA ARG A 33 -33.43 -15.58 24.02
C ARG A 33 -34.81 -16.01 23.53
N ALA A 34 -35.90 -15.56 24.22
CA ALA A 34 -37.29 -15.88 23.85
C ALA A 34 -37.62 -15.35 22.41
N HIS A 35 -37.09 -14.21 22.02
CA HIS A 35 -37.23 -13.64 20.68
C HIS A 35 -36.23 -14.22 19.65
N GLY A 36 -35.41 -15.21 20.04
CA GLY A 36 -34.54 -15.95 19.13
C GLY A 36 -33.18 -15.26 18.84
N ALA A 37 -32.70 -14.42 19.76
CA ALA A 37 -31.34 -13.89 19.67
C ALA A 37 -30.28 -14.99 19.75
N ASP A 38 -29.29 -14.92 18.92
CA ASP A 38 -28.08 -15.77 18.95
C ASP A 38 -26.95 -15.07 19.72
N LEU A 39 -26.94 -13.73 19.70
CA LEU A 39 -25.96 -12.90 20.40
C LEU A 39 -26.67 -11.79 21.19
N VAL A 40 -26.03 -11.37 22.28
CA VAL A 40 -26.43 -10.17 23.07
C VAL A 40 -25.23 -9.25 23.29
N LEU A 41 -25.50 -7.97 23.53
CA LEU A 41 -24.51 -6.96 23.84
C LEU A 41 -24.47 -6.69 25.35
N LEU A 42 -23.27 -6.73 25.95
CA LEU A 42 -23.03 -6.22 27.30
C LEU A 42 -22.02 -5.06 27.24
N ILE A 43 -22.37 -3.91 27.78
CA ILE A 43 -21.53 -2.71 27.77
C ILE A 43 -20.86 -2.56 29.13
N VAL A 44 -19.52 -2.69 29.18
CA VAL A 44 -18.76 -2.67 30.45
C VAL A 44 -18.97 -1.35 31.21
N ALA A 45 -19.04 -0.23 30.52
CA ALA A 45 -19.30 1.08 31.12
C ALA A 45 -20.65 1.18 31.86
N ALA A 46 -21.62 0.32 31.54
CA ALA A 46 -22.97 0.33 32.11
C ALA A 46 -23.16 -0.67 33.24
N LEU A 47 -22.17 -1.53 33.55
CA LEU A 47 -22.27 -2.66 34.47
C LEU A 47 -21.13 -2.63 35.49
N ASP A 48 -21.42 -2.98 36.73
CA ASP A 48 -20.37 -3.39 37.66
C ASP A 48 -19.85 -4.80 37.35
N ASP A 49 -18.74 -5.20 37.97
CA ASP A 49 -18.06 -6.47 37.65
C ASP A 49 -18.89 -7.72 38.03
N VAL A 50 -19.64 -7.64 39.12
CA VAL A 50 -20.51 -8.74 39.58
C VAL A 50 -21.64 -8.95 38.58
N LYS A 51 -22.25 -7.86 38.13
CA LYS A 51 -23.37 -7.88 37.20
C LYS A 51 -22.92 -8.26 35.80
N LEU A 52 -21.76 -7.73 35.33
CA LEU A 52 -21.14 -8.13 34.06
C LEU A 52 -20.92 -9.64 34.02
N LYS A 53 -20.31 -10.22 35.05
CA LYS A 53 -20.05 -11.65 35.15
C LYS A 53 -21.34 -12.47 35.19
N SER A 54 -22.32 -12.06 35.99
CA SER A 54 -23.59 -12.79 36.13
C SER A 54 -24.39 -12.81 34.83
N LEU A 55 -24.48 -11.69 34.12
CA LEU A 55 -25.16 -11.59 32.82
C LEU A 55 -24.45 -12.36 31.72
N LEU A 56 -23.11 -12.34 31.71
CA LEU A 56 -22.28 -13.13 30.80
C LEU A 56 -22.53 -14.63 30.99
N ASP A 57 -22.49 -15.12 32.23
CA ASP A 57 -22.71 -16.52 32.55
C ASP A 57 -24.14 -16.96 32.21
N LEU A 58 -25.14 -16.13 32.51
CA LEU A 58 -26.52 -16.40 32.14
C LEU A 58 -26.72 -16.55 30.65
N ALA A 59 -26.16 -15.59 29.83
CA ALA A 59 -26.27 -15.66 28.39
C ALA A 59 -25.58 -16.91 27.81
N HIS A 60 -24.42 -17.29 28.33
CA HIS A 60 -23.74 -18.53 27.96
C HIS A 60 -24.53 -19.79 28.34
N SER A 61 -25.18 -19.79 29.49
CA SER A 61 -26.04 -20.92 29.93
C SER A 61 -27.23 -21.13 29.00
N LEU A 62 -27.66 -20.09 28.30
CA LEU A 62 -28.73 -20.11 27.31
C LEU A 62 -28.22 -20.32 25.85
N ASN A 63 -26.96 -20.70 25.70
CA ASN A 63 -26.29 -20.88 24.40
C ASN A 63 -26.32 -19.63 23.51
N MET A 64 -26.16 -18.45 24.12
CA MET A 64 -25.98 -17.21 23.38
C MET A 64 -24.52 -16.76 23.47
N THR A 65 -24.00 -16.23 22.36
CA THR A 65 -22.71 -15.53 22.31
C THR A 65 -22.90 -14.12 22.90
N VAL A 66 -21.88 -13.62 23.61
CA VAL A 66 -21.92 -12.28 24.19
C VAL A 66 -20.85 -11.41 23.56
N LEU A 67 -21.24 -10.32 22.92
CA LEU A 67 -20.34 -9.22 22.53
C LEU A 67 -20.19 -8.29 23.73
N VAL A 68 -18.97 -8.20 24.27
CA VAL A 68 -18.66 -7.33 25.41
C VAL A 68 -18.00 -6.06 24.90
N GLU A 69 -18.74 -4.94 24.91
CA GLU A 69 -18.31 -3.65 24.40
C GLU A 69 -17.49 -2.90 25.44
N THR A 70 -16.33 -2.37 24.99
CA THR A 70 -15.33 -1.65 25.81
C THR A 70 -14.92 -0.33 25.13
N HIS A 71 -14.45 0.64 25.96
CA HIS A 71 -14.02 1.97 25.50
C HIS A 71 -12.66 2.39 26.06
N THR A 72 -12.13 1.69 27.06
CA THR A 72 -10.86 2.02 27.72
C THR A 72 -10.07 0.75 28.05
N ARG A 73 -8.79 0.90 28.37
CA ARG A 73 -7.91 -0.20 28.81
C ARG A 73 -8.44 -0.88 30.08
N GLU A 74 -8.97 -0.09 31.00
CA GLU A 74 -9.55 -0.60 32.25
C GLU A 74 -10.80 -1.44 31.96
N GLU A 75 -11.63 -1.02 31.00
CA GLU A 75 -12.82 -1.79 30.60
C GLU A 75 -12.44 -3.09 29.87
N ILE A 76 -11.42 -3.09 29.04
CA ILE A 76 -10.85 -4.29 28.40
C ILE A 76 -10.41 -5.28 29.49
N GLN A 77 -9.67 -4.82 30.49
CA GLN A 77 -9.21 -5.69 31.56
C GLN A 77 -10.39 -6.28 32.39
N ARG A 78 -11.44 -5.50 32.63
CA ARG A 78 -12.67 -5.96 33.28
C ARG A 78 -13.39 -7.03 32.44
N ALA A 79 -13.48 -6.84 31.13
CA ALA A 79 -14.07 -7.82 30.20
C ALA A 79 -13.27 -9.14 30.20
N ILE A 80 -11.94 -9.06 30.15
CA ILE A 80 -11.05 -10.25 30.24
C ILE A 80 -11.24 -10.97 31.56
N ASN A 81 -11.26 -10.26 32.70
CA ASN A 81 -11.44 -10.83 34.02
C ASN A 81 -12.82 -11.48 34.20
N ALA A 82 -13.84 -10.96 33.51
CA ALA A 82 -15.18 -11.56 33.49
C ALA A 82 -15.22 -12.86 32.64
N GLY A 83 -14.23 -13.13 31.82
CA GLY A 83 -14.14 -14.29 30.94
C GLY A 83 -14.79 -14.10 29.56
N ALA A 84 -14.86 -12.85 29.09
CA ALA A 84 -15.36 -12.56 27.75
C ALA A 84 -14.51 -13.22 26.66
N LYS A 85 -15.16 -13.78 25.62
CA LYS A 85 -14.52 -14.42 24.47
C LYS A 85 -14.72 -13.64 23.18
N VAL A 86 -15.63 -12.70 23.16
CA VAL A 86 -15.83 -11.73 22.05
C VAL A 86 -15.83 -10.35 22.66
N ILE A 87 -14.81 -9.56 22.35
CA ILE A 87 -14.62 -8.23 22.93
C ILE A 87 -14.65 -7.20 21.82
N GLY A 88 -15.54 -6.22 21.96
CA GLY A 88 -15.68 -5.08 21.08
C GLY A 88 -14.97 -3.85 21.62
N ILE A 89 -14.23 -3.16 20.77
CA ILE A 89 -13.72 -1.81 21.06
C ILE A 89 -14.56 -0.82 20.28
N ASN A 90 -15.31 0.03 20.99
CA ASN A 90 -16.16 1.03 20.37
C ASN A 90 -15.41 2.35 20.19
N ALA A 91 -15.18 2.72 18.92
CA ALA A 91 -14.55 3.98 18.55
C ALA A 91 -15.44 5.21 18.86
N ARG A 92 -16.75 5.01 19.09
CA ARG A 92 -17.68 6.09 19.44
C ARG A 92 -17.65 6.32 20.95
N ASN A 93 -17.38 7.55 21.36
CA ASN A 93 -17.45 7.95 22.75
C ASN A 93 -18.94 8.10 23.16
N LEU A 94 -19.36 7.38 24.22
CA LEU A 94 -20.74 7.42 24.69
C LEU A 94 -21.19 8.76 25.31
N LYS A 95 -20.26 9.67 25.67
CA LYS A 95 -20.58 10.94 26.32
C LYS A 95 -20.87 12.05 25.33
N ASP A 96 -20.09 12.13 24.23
CA ASP A 96 -20.19 13.21 23.22
C ASP A 96 -20.54 12.71 21.83
N LEU A 97 -20.67 11.39 21.65
CA LEU A 97 -21.00 10.66 20.42
C LEU A 97 -19.99 10.86 19.27
N ARG A 98 -18.82 11.42 19.55
CA ARG A 98 -17.75 11.54 18.56
C ARG A 98 -17.12 10.19 18.29
N VAL A 99 -16.71 9.98 17.04
CA VAL A 99 -16.03 8.76 16.59
C VAL A 99 -14.55 9.08 16.40
N ASP A 100 -13.70 8.30 17.06
CA ASP A 100 -12.24 8.32 16.88
C ASP A 100 -11.77 6.96 16.39
N VAL A 101 -11.52 6.86 15.09
CA VAL A 101 -11.10 5.60 14.45
C VAL A 101 -9.73 5.12 14.92
N ASN A 102 -8.87 6.00 15.44
CA ASN A 102 -7.55 5.63 15.95
C ASN A 102 -7.64 4.87 17.29
N LYS A 103 -8.73 5.04 18.02
CA LYS A 103 -8.95 4.42 19.33
C LYS A 103 -8.86 2.91 19.29
N TYR A 104 -9.37 2.27 18.23
CA TYR A 104 -9.23 0.82 18.07
C TYR A 104 -7.75 0.42 17.98
N ASN A 105 -6.97 1.10 17.15
CA ASN A 105 -5.55 0.80 16.96
C ASN A 105 -4.74 0.94 18.26
N GLU A 106 -5.09 1.93 19.10
CA GLU A 106 -4.44 2.17 20.40
C GLU A 106 -4.75 1.09 21.45
N LEU A 107 -5.94 0.52 21.39
CA LEU A 107 -6.45 -0.42 22.40
C LEU A 107 -6.36 -1.89 21.97
N ALA A 108 -6.30 -2.18 20.68
CA ALA A 108 -6.30 -3.55 20.15
C ALA A 108 -5.13 -4.41 20.65
N ALA A 109 -3.98 -3.78 20.93
CA ALA A 109 -2.80 -4.45 21.47
C ALA A 109 -2.99 -4.98 22.92
N ASP A 110 -3.99 -4.48 23.64
CA ASP A 110 -4.29 -4.91 25.00
C ASP A 110 -5.21 -6.18 25.04
N LEU A 111 -5.73 -6.60 23.88
CA LEU A 111 -6.57 -7.79 23.76
C LEU A 111 -5.71 -9.06 23.59
N PRO A 112 -6.03 -10.14 24.34
CA PRO A 112 -5.36 -11.43 24.18
C PRO A 112 -5.62 -12.06 22.82
N ASP A 113 -4.76 -13.00 22.40
CA ASP A 113 -4.89 -13.69 21.12
C ASP A 113 -6.02 -14.73 21.07
N ASP A 114 -6.53 -15.15 22.23
CA ASP A 114 -7.58 -16.17 22.34
C ASP A 114 -9.01 -15.59 22.41
N VAL A 115 -9.18 -14.29 22.13
CA VAL A 115 -10.48 -13.62 22.02
C VAL A 115 -10.76 -13.16 20.60
N ILE A 116 -12.04 -13.16 20.23
CA ILE A 116 -12.51 -12.55 18.97
C ILE A 116 -12.56 -11.04 19.17
N ARG A 117 -11.84 -10.30 18.33
CA ARG A 117 -11.68 -8.84 18.39
C ARG A 117 -12.67 -8.17 17.43
N VAL A 118 -13.55 -7.35 17.96
CA VAL A 118 -14.57 -6.66 17.16
C VAL A 118 -14.31 -5.15 17.18
N ALA A 119 -14.16 -4.54 16.01
CA ALA A 119 -14.14 -3.09 15.91
C ALA A 119 -15.56 -2.55 15.73
N GLU A 120 -15.97 -1.60 16.61
CA GLU A 120 -17.31 -1.02 16.60
C GLU A 120 -17.28 0.46 16.28
N SER A 121 -18.21 0.90 15.44
CA SER A 121 -18.35 2.28 14.96
C SER A 121 -17.23 2.74 14.01
N GLY A 122 -17.46 3.84 13.29
CA GLY A 122 -16.44 4.47 12.44
C GLY A 122 -16.19 3.79 11.11
N VAL A 123 -16.98 2.79 10.72
CA VAL A 123 -16.88 2.16 9.39
C VAL A 123 -17.92 2.79 8.46
N PHE A 124 -17.46 3.62 7.55
CA PHE A 124 -18.31 4.25 6.52
C PHE A 124 -18.09 3.61 5.14
N GLY A 125 -16.98 2.92 4.94
CA GLY A 125 -16.62 2.26 3.70
C GLY A 125 -15.56 1.17 3.87
N SER A 126 -14.97 0.76 2.74
CA SER A 126 -13.94 -0.28 2.70
C SER A 126 -12.63 0.15 3.36
N VAL A 127 -12.32 1.45 3.36
CA VAL A 127 -11.05 1.96 3.88
C VAL A 127 -10.94 1.74 5.38
N GLU A 128 -11.94 2.20 6.14
CA GLU A 128 -11.95 2.05 7.60
C GLU A 128 -12.04 0.57 8.02
N LEU A 129 -12.79 -0.25 7.26
CA LEU A 129 -12.85 -1.69 7.50
C LEU A 129 -11.46 -2.34 7.34
N GLU A 130 -10.77 -2.02 6.26
CA GLU A 130 -9.45 -2.56 5.99
C GLU A 130 -8.41 -2.07 7.02
N ASP A 131 -8.53 -0.83 7.52
CA ASP A 131 -7.67 -0.31 8.58
C ASP A 131 -7.89 -1.07 9.89
N TYR A 132 -9.14 -1.34 10.29
CA TYR A 132 -9.44 -2.16 11.46
C TYR A 132 -8.98 -3.61 11.32
N ALA A 133 -9.18 -4.21 10.16
CA ALA A 133 -8.70 -5.57 9.90
C ALA A 133 -7.17 -5.68 10.02
N ARG A 134 -6.41 -4.69 9.48
CA ARG A 134 -4.96 -4.64 9.64
C ARG A 134 -4.50 -4.40 11.07
N ALA A 135 -5.30 -3.73 11.88
CA ALA A 135 -5.06 -3.57 13.31
C ALA A 135 -5.46 -4.82 14.13
N GLY A 136 -5.81 -5.92 13.46
CA GLY A 136 -6.10 -7.21 14.08
C GLY A 136 -7.57 -7.42 14.47
N ALA A 137 -8.51 -6.69 13.86
CA ALA A 137 -9.94 -6.98 14.04
C ALA A 137 -10.35 -8.24 13.27
N ASP A 138 -10.98 -9.20 13.97
CA ASP A 138 -11.57 -10.40 13.36
C ASP A 138 -12.93 -10.10 12.72
N ALA A 139 -13.63 -9.09 13.25
CA ALA A 139 -14.94 -8.65 12.78
C ALA A 139 -15.15 -7.14 12.97
N VAL A 140 -16.09 -6.56 12.21
CA VAL A 140 -16.53 -5.17 12.37
C VAL A 140 -18.03 -5.10 12.58
N LEU A 141 -18.48 -4.17 13.43
CA LEU A 141 -19.89 -3.87 13.63
C LEU A 141 -20.22 -2.56 12.92
N VAL A 142 -20.98 -2.65 11.81
CA VAL A 142 -21.29 -1.53 10.94
C VAL A 142 -22.80 -1.20 11.02
N GLY A 143 -23.12 0.03 11.36
CA GLY A 143 -24.50 0.54 11.35
C GLY A 143 -24.68 1.66 10.35
N GLU A 144 -24.12 2.83 10.65
CA GLU A 144 -24.33 4.07 9.92
C GLU A 144 -23.88 3.97 8.45
N GLY A 145 -22.71 3.40 8.17
CA GLY A 145 -22.16 3.28 6.82
C GLY A 145 -23.01 2.41 5.87
N VAL A 146 -23.78 1.45 6.42
CA VAL A 146 -24.74 0.66 5.63
C VAL A 146 -26.10 1.36 5.58
N ALA A 147 -26.59 1.86 6.71
CA ALA A 147 -27.93 2.44 6.82
C ALA A 147 -28.11 3.74 5.99
N THR A 148 -27.04 4.52 5.80
CA THR A 148 -27.04 5.76 5.01
C THR A 148 -26.71 5.56 3.53
N ALA A 149 -26.29 4.35 3.14
CA ALA A 149 -25.94 4.08 1.76
C ALA A 149 -27.16 4.09 0.83
N ALA A 150 -27.01 4.64 -0.37
CA ALA A 150 -28.07 4.66 -1.38
C ALA A 150 -28.51 3.24 -1.83
N ASN A 151 -27.60 2.28 -1.75
CA ASN A 151 -27.86 0.85 -1.99
C ASN A 151 -27.18 0.02 -0.90
N HIS A 152 -27.98 -0.52 0.02
CA HIS A 152 -27.52 -1.27 1.19
C HIS A 152 -26.82 -2.59 0.79
N GLU A 153 -27.36 -3.30 -0.21
CA GLU A 153 -26.80 -4.57 -0.68
C GLU A 153 -25.39 -4.38 -1.24
N GLN A 154 -25.21 -3.38 -2.11
CA GLN A 154 -23.89 -3.06 -2.66
C GLN A 154 -22.91 -2.54 -1.59
N ALA A 155 -23.39 -1.83 -0.56
CA ALA A 155 -22.56 -1.40 0.54
C ALA A 155 -22.02 -2.60 1.33
N VAL A 156 -22.90 -3.55 1.67
CA VAL A 156 -22.50 -4.79 2.36
C VAL A 156 -21.55 -5.63 1.49
N GLU A 157 -21.86 -5.80 0.20
CA GLU A 157 -21.00 -6.55 -0.73
C GLU A 157 -19.59 -5.97 -0.80
N ARG A 158 -19.46 -4.63 -0.87
CA ARG A 158 -18.15 -3.95 -0.85
C ARG A 158 -17.39 -4.21 0.44
N LEU A 159 -18.04 -4.13 1.59
CA LEU A 159 -17.43 -4.39 2.89
C LEU A 159 -16.95 -5.85 3.01
N VAL A 160 -17.76 -6.81 2.59
CA VAL A 160 -17.40 -8.24 2.60
C VAL A 160 -16.19 -8.50 1.69
N LYS A 161 -16.19 -7.94 0.49
CA LYS A 161 -15.04 -8.04 -0.45
C LYS A 161 -13.77 -7.42 0.12
N ALA A 162 -13.88 -6.28 0.79
CA ALA A 162 -12.74 -5.61 1.42
C ALA A 162 -12.14 -6.48 2.54
N GLY A 163 -12.95 -7.03 3.44
CA GLY A 163 -12.49 -7.93 4.49
C GLY A 163 -11.82 -9.21 3.95
N ALA A 164 -12.40 -9.80 2.90
CA ALA A 164 -11.81 -10.97 2.24
C ALA A 164 -10.45 -10.66 1.60
N ARG A 165 -10.25 -9.45 1.06
CA ARG A 165 -8.97 -9.00 0.49
C ARG A 165 -7.87 -8.90 1.55
N VAL A 166 -8.15 -8.33 2.71
CA VAL A 166 -7.17 -8.22 3.80
C VAL A 166 -6.73 -9.61 4.25
N LYS A 167 -7.67 -10.51 4.51
CA LYS A 167 -7.37 -11.89 4.91
C LYS A 167 -6.55 -12.64 3.85
N ALA A 168 -6.85 -12.45 2.56
CA ALA A 168 -6.05 -13.03 1.48
C ALA A 168 -4.64 -12.44 1.42
N SER A 169 -4.49 -11.14 1.70
CA SER A 169 -3.19 -10.46 1.68
C SER A 169 -2.24 -10.94 2.77
N GLU A 170 -2.76 -11.27 3.95
CA GLU A 170 -1.95 -11.79 5.07
C GLU A 170 -1.37 -13.19 4.80
N GLN A 171 -2.00 -13.96 3.90
CA GLN A 171 -1.56 -15.30 3.52
C GLN A 171 -0.64 -15.32 2.30
N THR A 172 -0.46 -14.19 1.62
CA THR A 172 0.35 -14.10 0.40
C THR A 172 1.79 -13.72 0.75
N PRO A 173 2.80 -14.46 0.25
CA PRO A 173 4.20 -14.08 0.43
C PRO A 173 4.47 -12.64 -0.03
N LEU A 174 5.36 -11.92 0.67
CA LEU A 174 5.65 -10.51 0.39
C LEU A 174 6.07 -10.26 -1.06
N ALA A 175 6.85 -11.19 -1.63
CA ALA A 175 7.34 -11.09 -3.00
C ALA A 175 6.23 -11.11 -4.06
N SER A 176 5.09 -11.76 -3.78
CA SER A 176 3.96 -11.93 -4.69
C SER A 176 2.70 -11.14 -4.29
N HIS A 177 2.75 -10.37 -3.20
CA HIS A 177 1.62 -9.60 -2.74
C HIS A 177 1.19 -8.53 -3.76
N GLU A 178 -0.10 -8.45 -4.12
CA GLU A 178 -0.59 -7.62 -5.23
C GLU A 178 -1.26 -6.30 -4.82
N GLY A 179 -1.43 -6.08 -3.56
CA GLY A 179 -2.12 -4.89 -3.05
C GLY A 179 -3.65 -5.07 -3.04
N PRO A 180 -4.43 -3.99 -2.94
CA PRO A 180 -4.05 -2.56 -3.01
C PRO A 180 -3.20 -2.06 -1.85
N TYR A 181 -3.07 -2.84 -0.78
CA TYR A 181 -2.31 -2.46 0.41
C TYR A 181 -1.15 -3.41 0.66
N PHE A 182 -0.10 -2.88 1.27
CA PHE A 182 1.11 -3.58 1.70
C PHE A 182 1.29 -3.29 3.21
N GLY A 183 0.61 -4.06 4.06
CA GLY A 183 0.43 -3.72 5.45
C GLY A 183 -0.34 -2.39 5.59
N GLN A 184 0.21 -1.43 6.31
CA GLN A 184 -0.38 -0.10 6.48
C GLN A 184 -0.18 0.86 5.29
N PHE A 185 0.55 0.46 4.25
CA PHE A 185 0.90 1.30 3.09
C PHE A 185 0.04 1.00 1.87
N GLY A 186 0.12 1.87 0.86
CA GLY A 186 -0.56 1.67 -0.42
C GLY A 186 -1.96 2.30 -0.48
N GLY A 187 -2.89 1.60 -1.12
CA GLY A 187 -4.26 2.07 -1.31
C GLY A 187 -4.48 2.84 -2.61
N ARG A 188 -5.67 3.48 -2.71
CA ARG A 188 -6.09 4.22 -3.91
C ARG A 188 -6.80 5.52 -3.49
N TYR A 189 -6.03 6.55 -3.19
CA TYR A 189 -6.49 7.84 -2.68
C TYR A 189 -6.38 8.91 -3.78
N VAL A 190 -7.31 8.87 -4.72
CA VAL A 190 -7.31 9.73 -5.92
C VAL A 190 -8.66 10.38 -6.13
N PRO A 191 -8.73 11.51 -6.89
CA PRO A 191 -9.99 12.09 -7.33
C PRO A 191 -10.85 11.08 -8.11
N GLU A 192 -12.19 11.20 -7.99
CA GLU A 192 -13.18 10.34 -8.64
C GLU A 192 -12.93 10.17 -10.15
N ALA A 193 -12.49 11.24 -10.81
CA ALA A 193 -12.19 11.24 -12.24
C ALA A 193 -11.12 10.22 -12.68
N LEU A 194 -10.26 9.77 -11.75
CA LEU A 194 -9.21 8.79 -12.03
C LEU A 194 -9.59 7.34 -11.70
N ILE A 195 -10.68 7.10 -10.99
CA ILE A 195 -11.07 5.75 -10.55
C ILE A 195 -11.25 4.83 -11.74
N THR A 196 -12.05 5.24 -12.73
CA THR A 196 -12.30 4.44 -13.94
C THR A 196 -11.00 4.14 -14.74
N ALA A 197 -10.07 5.10 -14.79
CA ALA A 197 -8.80 4.89 -15.48
C ALA A 197 -7.89 3.90 -14.74
N LEU A 198 -7.91 3.91 -13.41
CA LEU A 198 -7.18 2.95 -12.59
C LEU A 198 -7.81 1.56 -12.66
N ASP A 199 -9.14 1.46 -12.71
CA ASP A 199 -9.85 0.19 -12.91
C ASP A 199 -9.53 -0.42 -14.29
N GLU A 200 -9.49 0.40 -15.34
CA GLU A 200 -9.06 -0.02 -16.68
C GLU A 200 -7.62 -0.54 -16.65
N LEU A 201 -6.70 0.20 -16.02
CA LEU A 201 -5.31 -0.18 -15.88
C LEU A 201 -5.13 -1.49 -15.10
N GLU A 202 -5.81 -1.64 -13.96
CA GLU A 202 -5.77 -2.85 -13.13
C GLU A 202 -6.26 -4.08 -13.92
N ARG A 203 -7.38 -3.94 -14.62
CA ARG A 203 -7.93 -5.00 -15.46
C ARG A 203 -6.96 -5.43 -16.56
N VAL A 204 -6.44 -4.46 -17.35
CA VAL A 204 -5.53 -4.75 -18.46
C VAL A 204 -4.20 -5.32 -17.96
N TYR A 205 -3.70 -4.83 -16.84
CA TYR A 205 -2.50 -5.36 -16.20
C TYR A 205 -2.71 -6.81 -15.73
N THR A 206 -3.84 -7.11 -15.08
CA THR A 206 -4.18 -8.47 -14.65
C THR A 206 -4.31 -9.43 -15.84
N GLU A 207 -4.97 -9.01 -16.90
CA GLU A 207 -5.09 -9.79 -18.16
C GLU A 207 -3.70 -10.03 -18.80
N ALA A 208 -2.84 -9.00 -18.82
CA ALA A 208 -1.48 -9.10 -19.36
C ALA A 208 -0.60 -10.05 -18.56
N LYS A 209 -0.74 -10.10 -17.24
CA LYS A 209 -0.01 -11.04 -16.37
C LYS A 209 -0.33 -12.50 -16.68
N ALA A 210 -1.55 -12.78 -17.09
CA ALA A 210 -2.01 -14.14 -17.45
C ALA A 210 -1.74 -14.50 -18.92
N ASP A 211 -1.31 -13.55 -19.77
CA ASP A 211 -1.16 -13.75 -21.21
C ASP A 211 0.27 -14.13 -21.62
N PRO A 212 0.51 -15.37 -22.09
CA PRO A 212 1.83 -15.80 -22.55
C PRO A 212 2.41 -14.95 -23.70
N GLU A 213 1.57 -14.41 -24.60
CA GLU A 213 2.05 -13.58 -25.71
C GLU A 213 2.56 -12.21 -25.22
N PHE A 214 1.96 -11.66 -24.16
CA PHE A 214 2.52 -10.47 -23.50
C PHE A 214 3.91 -10.73 -22.94
N HIS A 215 4.08 -11.82 -22.21
CA HIS A 215 5.37 -12.20 -21.65
C HIS A 215 6.43 -12.47 -22.72
N LYS A 216 6.04 -13.12 -23.79
CA LYS A 216 6.92 -13.39 -24.94
C LYS A 216 7.40 -12.10 -25.63
N GLU A 217 6.49 -11.15 -25.86
CA GLU A 217 6.84 -9.84 -26.44
C GLU A 217 7.71 -9.01 -25.49
N LEU A 218 7.37 -8.96 -24.19
CA LEU A 218 8.17 -8.29 -23.19
C LEU A 218 9.58 -8.89 -23.08
N ALA A 219 9.70 -10.22 -23.06
CA ALA A 219 10.98 -10.92 -23.01
C ALA A 219 11.81 -10.64 -24.29
N ARG A 220 11.19 -10.69 -25.48
CA ARG A 220 11.84 -10.34 -26.74
C ARG A 220 12.42 -8.92 -26.73
N LEU A 221 11.64 -7.94 -26.27
CA LEU A 221 12.09 -6.55 -26.20
C LEU A 221 13.13 -6.33 -25.11
N ASN A 222 13.01 -7.00 -23.97
CA ASN A 222 14.03 -6.99 -22.93
C ASN A 222 15.38 -7.48 -23.49
N GLN A 223 15.39 -8.57 -24.26
CA GLN A 223 16.61 -9.11 -24.84
C GLN A 223 17.15 -8.22 -26.00
N GLN A 224 16.29 -7.89 -26.98
CA GLN A 224 16.73 -7.28 -28.25
C GLN A 224 16.85 -5.77 -28.20
N TYR A 225 16.11 -5.10 -27.30
CA TYR A 225 16.06 -3.65 -27.24
C TYR A 225 16.66 -3.08 -25.95
N VAL A 226 16.36 -3.68 -24.80
CA VAL A 226 16.91 -3.24 -23.51
C VAL A 226 18.36 -3.75 -23.29
N GLY A 227 18.69 -4.93 -23.83
CA GLY A 227 20.01 -5.56 -23.68
C GLY A 227 20.14 -6.42 -22.43
N ARG A 228 18.99 -6.98 -21.98
CA ARG A 228 18.98 -7.92 -20.82
C ARG A 228 19.39 -9.34 -21.24
N PRO A 229 19.94 -10.16 -20.28
CA PRO A 229 20.16 -9.83 -18.86
C PRO A 229 21.31 -8.83 -18.66
N SER A 230 21.12 -7.88 -17.73
CA SER A 230 22.22 -7.00 -17.33
C SER A 230 23.29 -7.80 -16.55
N PRO A 231 24.60 -7.51 -16.69
CA PRO A 231 25.63 -8.29 -16.03
C PRO A 231 25.61 -8.13 -14.51
N LEU A 232 25.98 -9.22 -13.81
CA LEU A 232 26.39 -9.19 -12.42
C LEU A 232 27.93 -9.21 -12.37
N THR A 233 28.55 -8.09 -12.00
CA THR A 233 30.00 -7.91 -12.06
C THR A 233 30.60 -7.96 -10.67
N GLU A 234 31.57 -8.85 -10.43
CA GLU A 234 32.37 -8.84 -9.19
C GLU A 234 33.29 -7.62 -9.14
N ALA A 235 33.39 -6.98 -7.98
CA ALA A 235 34.18 -5.77 -7.74
C ALA A 235 35.31 -6.01 -6.74
N PRO A 236 36.36 -6.78 -7.10
CA PRO A 236 37.40 -7.23 -6.16
C PRO A 236 38.21 -6.07 -5.56
N ARG A 237 38.46 -5.02 -6.32
CA ARG A 237 39.20 -3.84 -5.81
C ARG A 237 38.37 -3.04 -4.78
N PHE A 238 37.05 -3.03 -4.94
CA PHE A 238 36.16 -2.44 -3.93
C PHE A 238 36.12 -3.28 -2.67
N ALA A 239 36.00 -4.59 -2.81
CA ALA A 239 36.06 -5.55 -1.71
C ALA A 239 37.37 -5.46 -0.92
N GLN A 240 38.52 -5.36 -1.60
CA GLN A 240 39.82 -5.15 -0.98
C GLN A 240 39.86 -3.85 -0.15
N ARG A 241 39.37 -2.72 -0.71
CA ARG A 241 39.31 -1.44 0.01
C ARG A 241 38.38 -1.50 1.23
N LEU A 242 37.27 -2.22 1.12
CA LEU A 242 36.38 -2.45 2.24
C LEU A 242 37.10 -3.19 3.38
N LYS A 243 37.81 -4.27 3.04
CA LYS A 243 38.61 -5.06 3.99
C LYS A 243 39.70 -4.20 4.67
N GLU A 244 40.42 -3.39 3.90
CA GLU A 244 41.44 -2.48 4.43
C GLU A 244 40.86 -1.45 5.44
N LYS A 245 39.64 -0.95 5.19
CA LYS A 245 39.02 0.05 6.04
C LYS A 245 38.27 -0.49 7.24
N THR A 246 37.67 -1.66 7.13
CA THR A 246 36.74 -2.18 8.12
C THR A 246 37.13 -3.54 8.70
N GLY A 247 38.11 -4.21 8.13
CA GLY A 247 38.47 -5.60 8.47
C GLY A 247 37.50 -6.64 7.89
N LEU A 248 36.39 -6.23 7.25
CA LEU A 248 35.39 -7.14 6.69
C LEU A 248 35.90 -7.78 5.40
N ASP A 249 36.06 -9.10 5.42
CA ASP A 249 36.40 -9.90 4.23
C ASP A 249 35.13 -10.35 3.52
N ALA A 250 34.76 -9.64 2.48
CA ALA A 250 33.54 -9.87 1.72
C ALA A 250 33.78 -9.84 0.21
N ARG A 251 33.01 -10.61 -0.55
CA ARG A 251 32.90 -10.44 -2.00
C ARG A 251 31.82 -9.41 -2.30
N VAL A 252 32.07 -8.53 -3.25
CA VAL A 252 31.10 -7.47 -3.65
C VAL A 252 30.75 -7.65 -5.11
N PHE A 253 29.44 -7.69 -5.38
CA PHE A 253 28.88 -7.82 -6.72
C PHE A 253 28.04 -6.60 -7.06
N LEU A 254 28.12 -6.14 -8.30
CA LEU A 254 27.36 -5.02 -8.83
C LEU A 254 26.40 -5.52 -9.91
N LYS A 255 25.09 -5.40 -9.69
CA LYS A 255 24.10 -5.62 -10.73
C LYS A 255 24.02 -4.37 -11.62
N ARG A 256 24.50 -4.50 -12.85
CA ARG A 256 24.85 -3.38 -13.74
C ARG A 256 23.67 -2.88 -14.58
N GLU A 257 22.67 -2.31 -13.90
CA GLU A 257 21.51 -1.70 -14.59
C GLU A 257 21.87 -0.43 -15.40
N ASP A 258 23.04 0.15 -15.17
CA ASP A 258 23.63 1.22 -15.95
C ASP A 258 24.04 0.81 -17.37
N LEU A 259 24.14 -0.49 -17.64
CA LEU A 259 24.45 -1.02 -18.96
C LEU A 259 23.23 -1.33 -19.82
N ASN A 260 22.04 -1.19 -19.26
CA ASN A 260 20.80 -1.26 -20.06
C ASN A 260 20.70 -0.10 -21.05
N HIS A 261 19.95 -0.29 -22.13
CA HIS A 261 19.53 0.80 -23.01
C HIS A 261 18.94 1.93 -22.17
N THR A 262 19.31 3.16 -22.42
CA THR A 262 19.02 4.40 -21.66
C THR A 262 19.92 4.66 -20.44
N GLY A 263 20.65 3.68 -19.96
CA GLY A 263 21.66 3.84 -18.90
C GLY A 263 21.13 3.71 -17.47
N ALA A 264 19.94 3.11 -17.27
CA ALA A 264 19.37 2.86 -15.95
C ALA A 264 18.26 1.79 -15.97
N HIS A 265 17.85 1.33 -14.77
CA HIS A 265 16.76 0.37 -14.57
C HIS A 265 15.38 0.86 -15.01
N LYS A 266 15.20 2.16 -15.22
CA LYS A 266 13.88 2.77 -15.54
C LYS A 266 13.24 2.22 -16.83
N ILE A 267 14.06 1.76 -17.76
CA ILE A 267 13.59 1.20 -19.05
C ILE A 267 12.73 -0.07 -18.84
N ASN A 268 13.01 -0.87 -17.81
CA ASN A 268 12.27 -2.11 -17.53
C ASN A 268 10.78 -1.80 -17.28
N ASN A 269 10.52 -0.88 -16.37
CA ASN A 269 9.17 -0.43 -16.05
C ASN A 269 8.51 0.33 -17.20
N ALA A 270 9.26 1.24 -17.83
CA ALA A 270 8.74 2.05 -18.93
C ALA A 270 8.27 1.17 -20.10
N LEU A 271 9.04 0.12 -20.43
CA LEU A 271 8.68 -0.82 -21.47
C LEU A 271 7.42 -1.60 -21.13
N GLY A 272 7.33 -2.16 -19.92
CA GLY A 272 6.16 -2.91 -19.48
C GLY A 272 4.88 -2.08 -19.52
N GLN A 273 4.92 -0.86 -18.96
CA GLN A 273 3.77 0.05 -18.99
C GLN A 273 3.41 0.47 -20.42
N ALA A 274 4.39 0.76 -21.28
CA ALA A 274 4.11 1.16 -22.67
C ALA A 274 3.42 0.05 -23.48
N LEU A 275 3.72 -1.23 -23.22
CA LEU A 275 2.98 -2.37 -23.79
C LEU A 275 1.53 -2.42 -23.29
N LEU A 276 1.30 -2.11 -22.00
CA LEU A 276 -0.08 -1.98 -21.47
C LEU A 276 -0.82 -0.82 -22.12
N VAL A 277 -0.16 0.32 -22.36
CA VAL A 277 -0.73 1.48 -23.08
C VAL A 277 -1.29 1.06 -24.44
N LYS A 278 -0.53 0.26 -25.20
CA LYS A 278 -0.99 -0.28 -26.50
C LYS A 278 -2.22 -1.18 -26.34
N ARG A 279 -2.24 -2.02 -25.31
CA ARG A 279 -3.39 -2.91 -25.02
C ARG A 279 -4.65 -2.14 -24.63
N MET A 280 -4.50 -1.02 -23.89
CA MET A 280 -5.60 -0.11 -23.58
C MET A 280 -6.07 0.73 -24.78
N GLY A 281 -5.35 0.69 -25.91
CA GLY A 281 -5.66 1.54 -27.07
C GLY A 281 -5.40 3.04 -26.84
N LYS A 282 -4.65 3.41 -25.80
CA LYS A 282 -4.27 4.79 -25.56
C LYS A 282 -3.20 5.22 -26.56
N THR A 283 -3.23 6.48 -26.97
CA THR A 283 -2.35 7.02 -28.01
C THR A 283 -1.33 8.03 -27.48
N ARG A 284 -1.50 8.44 -26.22
CA ARG A 284 -0.67 9.46 -25.57
C ARG A 284 -0.18 8.95 -24.21
N VAL A 285 1.07 9.23 -23.92
CA VAL A 285 1.72 8.95 -22.65
C VAL A 285 2.20 10.26 -22.05
N ILE A 286 1.96 10.43 -20.76
CA ILE A 286 2.58 11.46 -19.95
C ILE A 286 3.45 10.83 -18.87
N ALA A 287 4.49 11.52 -18.45
CA ALA A 287 5.34 11.12 -17.33
C ALA A 287 5.93 12.34 -16.64
N GLU A 288 6.33 12.16 -15.40
CA GLU A 288 7.18 13.08 -14.65
C GLU A 288 8.63 12.64 -14.67
N THR A 289 9.55 13.56 -14.42
CA THR A 289 10.94 13.20 -14.17
C THR A 289 11.67 14.28 -13.38
N GLY A 290 12.57 13.87 -12.47
CA GLY A 290 13.49 14.75 -11.76
C GLY A 290 14.91 14.62 -12.34
N ALA A 291 15.62 13.53 -12.05
CA ALA A 291 16.95 13.25 -12.60
C ALA A 291 16.99 13.02 -14.12
N GLY A 292 15.84 12.94 -14.78
CA GLY A 292 15.72 12.79 -16.22
C GLY A 292 15.72 11.35 -16.74
N GLN A 293 16.16 10.36 -15.97
CA GLN A 293 16.29 8.98 -16.44
C GLN A 293 14.94 8.32 -16.76
N HIS A 294 13.91 8.59 -15.94
CA HIS A 294 12.57 8.10 -16.23
C HIS A 294 11.99 8.72 -17.49
N GLY A 295 12.16 10.04 -17.65
CA GLY A 295 11.74 10.75 -18.87
C GLY A 295 12.42 10.22 -20.12
N VAL A 296 13.72 9.97 -20.07
CA VAL A 296 14.47 9.38 -21.21
C VAL A 296 13.95 7.97 -21.53
N ALA A 297 13.72 7.13 -20.51
CA ALA A 297 13.18 5.78 -20.71
C ALA A 297 11.77 5.83 -21.32
N THR A 298 10.89 6.72 -20.83
CA THR A 298 9.54 6.90 -21.35
C THR A 298 9.56 7.41 -22.79
N ALA A 299 10.36 8.44 -23.08
CA ALA A 299 10.52 8.96 -24.45
C ALA A 299 11.01 7.87 -25.40
N THR A 300 11.95 7.04 -24.96
CA THR A 300 12.52 5.94 -25.75
C THR A 300 11.45 4.91 -26.14
N VAL A 301 10.67 4.42 -25.18
CA VAL A 301 9.62 3.41 -25.46
C VAL A 301 8.47 4.01 -26.28
N CYS A 302 8.13 5.27 -26.04
CA CYS A 302 7.12 5.97 -26.83
C CYS A 302 7.55 6.14 -28.29
N ALA A 303 8.80 6.52 -28.54
CA ALA A 303 9.36 6.61 -29.90
C ALA A 303 9.33 5.23 -30.59
N MET A 304 9.74 4.16 -29.91
CA MET A 304 9.72 2.80 -30.43
C MET A 304 8.30 2.33 -30.79
N LEU A 305 7.30 2.69 -29.99
CA LEU A 305 5.92 2.21 -30.15
C LEU A 305 4.99 3.17 -30.92
N GLY A 306 5.50 4.33 -31.37
CA GLY A 306 4.73 5.34 -32.10
C GLY A 306 3.68 6.05 -31.23
N LEU A 307 3.96 6.24 -29.94
CA LEU A 307 3.08 6.92 -28.98
C LEU A 307 3.47 8.39 -28.83
N LYS A 308 2.48 9.27 -28.71
CA LYS A 308 2.74 10.68 -28.33
C LYS A 308 3.26 10.71 -26.89
N CYS A 309 4.33 11.49 -26.66
CA CYS A 309 4.99 11.55 -25.37
C CYS A 309 5.11 12.99 -24.87
N ARG A 310 4.63 13.25 -23.64
CA ARG A 310 4.85 14.52 -22.94
C ARG A 310 5.46 14.25 -21.57
N ILE A 311 6.58 14.93 -21.28
CA ILE A 311 7.33 14.77 -20.05
C ILE A 311 7.29 16.08 -19.26
N TYR A 312 6.84 16.00 -18.01
CA TYR A 312 6.87 17.11 -17.07
C TYR A 312 8.15 17.06 -16.23
N MET A 313 8.85 18.18 -16.15
CA MET A 313 10.09 18.30 -15.40
C MET A 313 10.19 19.66 -14.73
N GLY A 314 10.54 19.71 -13.44
CA GLY A 314 10.76 20.98 -12.76
C GLY A 314 11.86 21.79 -13.44
N GLN A 315 11.67 23.11 -13.56
CA GLN A 315 12.62 23.99 -14.27
C GLN A 315 14.05 23.92 -13.70
N ILE A 316 14.17 23.76 -12.36
CA ILE A 316 15.48 23.61 -11.71
C ILE A 316 16.13 22.30 -12.14
N ASP A 317 15.37 21.21 -12.13
CA ASP A 317 15.85 19.90 -12.54
C ASP A 317 16.18 19.86 -14.04
N ALA A 318 15.36 20.49 -14.88
CA ALA A 318 15.61 20.59 -16.32
C ALA A 318 16.95 21.28 -16.63
N ARG A 319 17.30 22.32 -15.88
CA ARG A 319 18.61 23.00 -16.02
C ARG A 319 19.76 22.11 -15.57
N ARG A 320 19.61 21.42 -14.43
CA ARG A 320 20.62 20.49 -13.88
C ARG A 320 20.88 19.31 -14.83
N GLN A 321 19.82 18.84 -15.50
CA GLN A 321 19.81 17.64 -16.33
C GLN A 321 19.60 17.95 -17.81
N ALA A 322 20.16 19.07 -18.29
CA ALA A 322 19.97 19.55 -19.66
C ALA A 322 20.29 18.49 -20.73
N LEU A 323 21.27 17.61 -20.49
CA LEU A 323 21.60 16.52 -21.39
C LEU A 323 20.44 15.51 -21.53
N ASN A 324 19.77 15.17 -20.44
CA ASN A 324 18.60 14.27 -20.48
C ASN A 324 17.41 14.97 -21.17
N VAL A 325 17.22 16.27 -20.95
CA VAL A 325 16.22 17.08 -21.67
C VAL A 325 16.47 17.03 -23.19
N ALA A 326 17.72 17.20 -23.62
CA ALA A 326 18.09 17.09 -25.03
C ALA A 326 17.78 15.70 -25.60
N ARG A 327 18.12 14.63 -24.85
CA ARG A 327 17.80 13.25 -25.25
C ARG A 327 16.30 13.01 -25.43
N MET A 328 15.47 13.46 -24.47
CA MET A 328 14.01 13.34 -24.55
C MET A 328 13.44 14.05 -25.79
N ARG A 329 13.92 15.27 -26.06
CA ARG A 329 13.51 16.06 -27.26
C ARG A 329 13.95 15.40 -28.57
N MET A 330 15.16 14.85 -28.61
CA MET A 330 15.66 14.09 -29.77
C MET A 330 14.83 12.83 -30.07
N LEU A 331 14.25 12.22 -29.04
CA LEU A 331 13.34 11.07 -29.15
C LEU A 331 11.90 11.49 -29.53
N GLY A 332 11.64 12.77 -29.74
CA GLY A 332 10.35 13.32 -30.16
C GLY A 332 9.38 13.59 -28.99
N ALA A 333 9.84 13.52 -27.73
CA ALA A 333 9.01 13.89 -26.61
C ALA A 333 8.90 15.41 -26.43
N GLU A 334 7.71 15.89 -26.10
CA GLU A 334 7.49 17.25 -25.63
C GLU A 334 7.93 17.34 -24.16
N VAL A 335 8.93 18.15 -23.85
CA VAL A 335 9.38 18.40 -22.48
C VAL A 335 8.84 19.72 -21.99
N VAL A 336 7.95 19.65 -20.99
CA VAL A 336 7.31 20.81 -20.35
C VAL A 336 8.05 21.14 -19.06
N GLU A 337 8.69 22.33 -19.03
CA GLU A 337 9.34 22.83 -17.82
C GLU A 337 8.30 23.43 -16.87
N VAL A 338 8.14 22.84 -15.68
CA VAL A 338 7.22 23.31 -14.64
C VAL A 338 7.87 24.45 -13.87
N THR A 339 7.23 25.62 -13.92
CA THR A 339 7.73 26.88 -13.32
C THR A 339 6.99 27.28 -12.03
N LEU A 340 5.95 26.55 -11.66
CA LEU A 340 5.18 26.75 -10.43
C LEU A 340 5.82 25.99 -9.27
N GLY A 341 5.53 26.40 -8.05
CA GLY A 341 6.05 25.79 -6.82
C GLY A 341 7.56 25.93 -6.68
N ASP A 342 8.20 24.88 -6.16
CA ASP A 342 9.65 24.82 -5.97
C ASP A 342 10.41 24.45 -7.24
N ARG A 343 9.70 24.15 -8.33
CA ARG A 343 10.20 23.84 -9.67
C ARG A 343 11.10 22.61 -9.73
N ILE A 344 10.71 21.58 -8.96
CA ILE A 344 11.38 20.28 -8.81
C ILE A 344 10.41 19.12 -9.10
N LEU A 345 10.84 17.88 -8.84
CA LEU A 345 10.09 16.66 -9.14
C LEU A 345 8.66 16.66 -8.58
N LYS A 346 8.43 17.14 -7.35
CA LYS A 346 7.09 17.19 -6.74
C LYS A 346 6.11 17.99 -7.60
N ASP A 347 6.54 19.14 -8.10
CA ASP A 347 5.71 19.99 -8.95
C ASP A 347 5.46 19.38 -10.33
N ALA A 348 6.46 18.67 -10.86
CA ALA A 348 6.31 17.91 -12.11
C ALA A 348 5.25 16.79 -11.98
N ILE A 349 5.21 16.08 -10.85
CA ILE A 349 4.19 15.06 -10.55
C ILE A 349 2.80 15.70 -10.46
N ASN A 350 2.68 16.83 -9.76
CA ASN A 350 1.41 17.55 -9.63
C ASN A 350 0.87 18.00 -10.99
N GLU A 351 1.76 18.48 -11.88
CA GLU A 351 1.35 18.89 -13.22
C GLU A 351 0.98 17.72 -14.12
N ALA A 352 1.71 16.61 -14.03
CA ALA A 352 1.37 15.37 -14.72
C ALA A 352 -0.01 14.83 -14.28
N LEU A 353 -0.31 14.87 -12.98
CA LEU A 353 -1.62 14.47 -12.46
C LEU A 353 -2.75 15.38 -12.98
N ARG A 354 -2.55 16.69 -13.06
CA ARG A 354 -3.55 17.62 -13.62
C ARG A 354 -3.82 17.32 -15.09
N ASP A 355 -2.77 17.06 -15.87
CA ASP A 355 -2.91 16.66 -17.28
C ASP A 355 -3.68 15.33 -17.38
N TRP A 356 -3.34 14.36 -16.53
CA TRP A 356 -3.99 13.05 -16.57
C TRP A 356 -5.50 13.14 -16.30
N VAL A 357 -5.89 13.85 -15.24
CA VAL A 357 -7.32 14.10 -14.93
C VAL A 357 -8.05 14.73 -16.10
N THR A 358 -7.40 15.66 -16.80
CA THR A 358 -8.00 16.40 -17.93
C THR A 358 -8.14 15.53 -19.19
N ASN A 359 -7.20 14.61 -19.43
CA ASN A 359 -7.06 13.89 -20.70
C ASN A 359 -7.13 12.35 -20.52
N VAL A 360 -7.82 11.87 -19.49
CA VAL A 360 -7.86 10.46 -19.07
C VAL A 360 -8.28 9.49 -20.18
N LYS A 361 -9.09 9.97 -21.14
CA LYS A 361 -9.67 9.13 -22.20
C LYS A 361 -8.62 8.52 -23.13
N ASP A 362 -7.64 9.28 -23.57
CA ASP A 362 -6.62 8.86 -24.56
C ASP A 362 -5.21 8.79 -23.99
N THR A 363 -5.04 9.20 -22.73
CA THR A 363 -3.75 9.38 -22.08
C THR A 363 -3.54 8.39 -20.96
N HIS A 364 -2.35 7.80 -20.89
CA HIS A 364 -1.86 7.04 -19.75
C HIS A 364 -0.76 7.81 -19.03
N TYR A 365 -0.83 7.83 -17.69
CA TYR A 365 0.24 8.33 -16.86
C TYR A 365 1.22 7.19 -16.57
N LEU A 366 2.40 7.24 -17.18
CA LEU A 366 3.47 6.27 -17.03
C LEU A 366 4.31 6.65 -15.82
N LEU A 367 3.98 6.07 -14.64
CA LEU A 367 4.62 6.39 -13.37
C LEU A 367 5.99 5.74 -13.25
N GLY A 368 7.00 6.53 -12.86
CA GLY A 368 8.40 6.12 -12.89
C GLY A 368 8.92 5.38 -11.66
N THR A 369 8.10 5.18 -10.63
CA THR A 369 8.55 4.61 -9.36
C THR A 369 7.50 3.68 -8.74
N VAL A 370 7.91 2.93 -7.68
CA VAL A 370 7.05 2.00 -6.95
C VAL A 370 6.23 2.75 -5.89
N ALA A 371 5.48 3.75 -6.35
CA ALA A 371 4.63 4.62 -5.53
C ALA A 371 3.32 4.89 -6.28
N GLY A 372 2.49 5.77 -5.73
CA GLY A 372 1.21 6.12 -6.33
C GLY A 372 0.08 5.15 -6.02
N PRO A 373 -1.12 5.42 -6.57
CA PRO A 373 -2.31 4.62 -6.29
C PRO A 373 -2.19 3.21 -6.87
N HIS A 374 -2.84 2.24 -6.23
CA HIS A 374 -2.98 0.91 -6.81
C HIS A 374 -3.60 1.00 -8.23
N PRO A 375 -3.10 0.27 -9.27
CA PRO A 375 -2.16 -0.87 -9.20
C PRO A 375 -0.68 -0.52 -9.41
N PHE A 376 -0.28 0.75 -9.46
CA PHE A 376 1.09 1.14 -9.80
C PHE A 376 2.18 0.46 -8.96
N PRO A 377 2.08 0.36 -7.61
CA PRO A 377 3.13 -0.28 -6.83
C PRO A 377 3.39 -1.74 -7.25
N SER A 378 2.34 -2.55 -7.39
CA SER A 378 2.46 -3.95 -7.82
C SER A 378 2.99 -4.06 -9.25
N MET A 379 2.46 -3.24 -10.15
CA MET A 379 2.84 -3.23 -11.57
C MET A 379 4.31 -2.83 -11.77
N VAL A 380 4.76 -1.77 -11.10
CA VAL A 380 6.16 -1.32 -11.20
C VAL A 380 7.11 -2.36 -10.59
N ARG A 381 6.76 -2.95 -9.43
CA ARG A 381 7.50 -4.07 -8.86
C ARG A 381 7.66 -5.21 -9.87
N ASP A 382 6.56 -5.65 -10.48
CA ASP A 382 6.56 -6.81 -11.38
C ASP A 382 7.40 -6.58 -12.64
N PHE A 383 7.46 -5.35 -13.16
CA PHE A 383 8.38 -5.03 -14.26
C PHE A 383 9.83 -4.82 -13.84
N GLN A 384 10.07 -4.50 -12.57
CA GLN A 384 11.44 -4.31 -12.04
C GLN A 384 12.05 -5.58 -11.44
N LYS A 385 11.24 -6.54 -10.98
CA LYS A 385 11.72 -7.74 -10.28
C LYS A 385 12.69 -8.60 -11.09
N ILE A 386 12.68 -8.46 -12.41
CA ILE A 386 13.64 -9.10 -13.32
C ILE A 386 15.10 -8.83 -12.92
N ILE A 387 15.39 -7.70 -12.26
CA ILE A 387 16.72 -7.34 -11.75
C ILE A 387 17.18 -8.38 -10.72
N GLY A 388 16.34 -8.69 -9.74
CA GLY A 388 16.64 -9.65 -8.69
C GLY A 388 16.60 -11.09 -9.18
N GLU A 389 15.64 -11.44 -10.06
CA GLU A 389 15.55 -12.76 -10.67
C GLU A 389 16.82 -13.10 -11.45
N GLU A 390 17.31 -12.19 -12.30
CA GLU A 390 18.58 -12.35 -13.01
C GLU A 390 19.79 -12.40 -12.07
N ALA A 391 19.82 -11.55 -11.04
CA ALA A 391 20.93 -11.52 -10.08
C ALA A 391 21.05 -12.86 -9.34
N LYS A 392 19.91 -13.43 -8.91
CA LYS A 392 19.86 -14.74 -8.24
C LYS A 392 20.38 -15.85 -9.16
N GLN A 393 19.92 -15.88 -10.41
CA GLN A 393 20.38 -16.85 -11.40
C GLN A 393 21.87 -16.70 -11.72
N GLN A 394 22.35 -15.46 -11.91
CA GLN A 394 23.76 -15.18 -12.22
C GLN A 394 24.72 -15.50 -11.07
N LEU A 395 24.28 -15.28 -9.80
CA LEU A 395 25.06 -15.71 -8.63
C LEU A 395 25.28 -17.21 -8.65
N GLN A 396 24.25 -17.98 -8.94
CA GLN A 396 24.33 -19.44 -9.01
C GLN A 396 25.16 -19.88 -10.20
N ASP A 397 24.85 -19.41 -11.42
CA ASP A 397 25.44 -19.92 -12.66
C ASP A 397 26.92 -19.52 -12.83
N TRP A 398 27.29 -18.29 -12.43
CA TRP A 398 28.62 -17.75 -12.70
C TRP A 398 29.59 -17.92 -11.52
N TYR A 399 29.05 -17.98 -10.30
CA TYR A 399 29.86 -17.93 -9.08
C TYR A 399 29.61 -19.11 -8.14
N GLY A 400 28.62 -19.96 -8.40
CA GLY A 400 28.24 -21.08 -7.54
C GLY A 400 27.73 -20.66 -6.17
N ILE A 401 27.14 -19.45 -6.09
CA ILE A 401 26.60 -18.86 -4.86
C ILE A 401 25.07 -19.00 -4.87
N ASP A 402 24.53 -19.74 -3.91
CA ASP A 402 23.08 -19.98 -3.77
C ASP A 402 22.32 -18.71 -3.36
N HIS A 403 22.88 -17.95 -2.42
CA HIS A 403 22.28 -16.68 -1.96
C HIS A 403 23.36 -15.70 -1.48
N PRO A 404 23.16 -14.39 -1.62
CA PRO A 404 24.04 -13.39 -1.01
C PRO A 404 23.73 -13.27 0.48
N ASN A 405 24.71 -12.89 1.30
CA ASN A 405 24.47 -12.57 2.71
C ASN A 405 23.70 -11.26 2.88
N ALA A 406 23.89 -10.32 1.96
CA ALA A 406 23.26 -9.01 2.01
C ALA A 406 23.03 -8.42 0.63
N ILE A 407 21.95 -7.66 0.49
CA ILE A 407 21.64 -6.83 -0.67
C ILE A 407 21.54 -5.39 -0.21
N CYS A 408 22.25 -4.50 -0.90
CA CYS A 408 22.26 -3.07 -0.64
C CYS A 408 21.69 -2.31 -1.85
N ALA A 409 20.73 -1.44 -1.64
CA ALA A 409 20.15 -0.62 -2.69
C ALA A 409 19.84 0.81 -2.22
N CYS A 410 20.02 1.80 -3.09
CA CYS A 410 19.55 3.15 -2.83
C CYS A 410 18.02 3.19 -2.88
N VAL A 411 17.41 3.99 -2.00
CA VAL A 411 15.96 4.18 -1.95
C VAL A 411 15.65 5.66 -2.18
N GLY A 412 15.15 5.97 -3.38
CA GLY A 412 14.46 7.22 -3.66
C GLY A 412 12.95 6.94 -3.66
N GLY A 413 12.36 6.72 -4.85
CA GLY A 413 10.98 6.21 -4.95
C GLY A 413 10.84 4.68 -4.81
N GLY A 414 11.92 3.94 -4.57
CA GLY A 414 11.91 2.51 -4.24
C GLY A 414 11.97 1.53 -5.42
N SER A 415 11.84 1.97 -6.69
CA SER A 415 11.76 1.05 -7.84
C SER A 415 13.02 0.22 -8.06
N ASN A 416 14.20 0.81 -7.83
CA ASN A 416 15.48 0.12 -7.88
C ASN A 416 15.59 -0.93 -6.74
N ALA A 417 15.25 -0.54 -5.52
CA ALA A 417 15.36 -1.40 -4.35
C ALA A 417 14.42 -2.62 -4.45
N ILE A 418 13.13 -2.41 -4.73
CA ILE A 418 12.21 -3.52 -4.89
C ILE A 418 12.58 -4.41 -6.06
N GLY A 419 13.14 -3.85 -7.13
CA GLY A 419 13.60 -4.60 -8.30
C GLY A 419 14.64 -5.65 -7.96
N ILE A 420 15.66 -5.29 -7.17
CA ILE A 420 16.69 -6.24 -6.75
C ILE A 420 16.26 -7.10 -5.56
N MET A 421 15.52 -6.52 -4.59
CA MET A 421 15.19 -7.19 -3.34
C MET A 421 14.04 -8.20 -3.49
N ASN A 422 13.12 -8.01 -4.46
CA ASN A 422 11.92 -8.85 -4.59
C ASN A 422 12.20 -10.35 -4.65
N ALA A 423 13.26 -10.77 -5.34
CA ALA A 423 13.62 -12.18 -5.48
C ALA A 423 14.15 -12.82 -4.17
N PHE A 424 14.35 -12.01 -3.13
CA PHE A 424 14.95 -12.40 -1.86
C PHE A 424 14.12 -11.99 -0.64
N LEU A 425 12.92 -11.42 -0.83
CA LEU A 425 12.08 -10.94 0.26
C LEU A 425 11.67 -12.05 1.25
N ASP A 426 11.47 -13.25 0.73
CA ASP A 426 11.02 -14.40 1.52
C ASP A 426 12.20 -15.34 1.91
N ASP A 427 13.45 -14.93 1.69
CA ASP A 427 14.64 -15.70 2.08
C ASP A 427 15.30 -15.07 3.32
N GLU A 428 15.01 -15.65 4.49
CA GLU A 428 15.48 -15.17 5.81
C GLU A 428 17.02 -15.17 5.95
N ARG A 429 17.74 -15.86 5.06
CA ARG A 429 19.22 -15.89 5.04
C ARG A 429 19.83 -14.63 4.45
N VAL A 430 19.01 -13.78 3.77
CA VAL A 430 19.47 -12.60 3.04
C VAL A 430 19.07 -11.32 3.77
N ASN A 431 20.05 -10.54 4.20
CA ASN A 431 19.80 -9.24 4.80
C ASN A 431 19.58 -8.18 3.71
N LEU A 432 18.48 -7.42 3.82
CA LEU A 432 18.11 -6.38 2.86
C LEU A 432 18.33 -4.99 3.46
N TYR A 433 19.15 -4.16 2.81
CA TYR A 433 19.50 -2.82 3.26
C TYR A 433 19.11 -1.77 2.22
N GLY A 434 18.15 -0.91 2.60
CA GLY A 434 17.77 0.28 1.82
C GLY A 434 18.48 1.53 2.34
N TYR A 435 19.03 2.34 1.44
CA TYR A 435 19.75 3.57 1.80
C TYR A 435 19.06 4.78 1.21
N GLU A 436 18.50 5.64 2.06
CA GLU A 436 17.94 6.94 1.67
C GLU A 436 19.02 8.03 1.60
N ALA A 437 18.75 9.09 0.84
CA ALA A 437 19.68 10.21 0.72
C ALA A 437 19.72 11.04 2.03
N GLY A 438 20.81 10.94 2.76
CA GLY A 438 21.03 11.65 4.03
C GLY A 438 21.18 13.17 3.90
N GLY A 439 21.48 13.67 2.69
CA GLY A 439 21.68 15.11 2.48
C GLY A 439 22.70 15.71 3.43
N ASN A 440 22.30 16.79 4.09
CA ASN A 440 23.11 17.46 5.14
C ASN A 440 22.80 16.93 6.56
N GLY A 441 22.08 15.81 6.68
CA GLY A 441 21.62 15.24 7.93
C GLY A 441 20.19 15.67 8.29
N PRO A 442 19.48 14.87 9.12
CA PRO A 442 18.08 15.13 9.47
C PRO A 442 17.89 16.49 10.17
N GLU A 443 18.81 16.90 11.04
CA GLU A 443 18.76 18.16 11.77
C GLU A 443 18.75 19.40 10.86
N SER A 444 19.21 19.26 9.61
CA SER A 444 19.32 20.38 8.68
C SER A 444 18.02 20.72 7.96
N GLY A 445 17.02 19.83 8.00
CA GLY A 445 15.83 19.88 7.14
C GLY A 445 16.15 19.71 5.64
N ARG A 446 17.40 19.37 5.28
CA ARG A 446 17.85 19.17 3.88
C ARG A 446 18.30 17.71 3.68
N HIS A 447 17.35 16.81 3.68
CA HIS A 447 17.54 15.36 3.53
C HIS A 447 16.31 14.73 2.87
N ALA A 448 16.40 13.45 2.50
CA ALA A 448 15.29 12.66 1.99
C ALA A 448 15.01 11.42 2.88
N ILE A 449 15.42 11.48 4.14
CA ILE A 449 15.26 10.39 5.10
C ILE A 449 13.82 10.38 5.60
N ARG A 450 13.08 9.29 5.37
CA ARG A 450 11.67 9.13 5.77
C ARG A 450 11.45 7.93 6.69
N PHE A 451 12.35 6.94 6.65
CA PHE A 451 12.19 5.68 7.39
C PHE A 451 13.00 5.62 8.68
N ALA A 452 13.88 6.58 8.95
CA ALA A 452 14.58 6.63 10.23
C ALA A 452 13.62 7.06 11.35
N PRO A 453 13.76 6.52 12.57
CA PRO A 453 12.94 6.93 13.71
C PRO A 453 12.93 8.46 13.92
N GLY A 454 11.74 9.04 14.01
CA GLY A 454 11.54 10.48 14.23
C GLY A 454 11.75 11.38 13.01
N THR A 455 11.83 10.82 11.80
CA THR A 455 12.02 11.64 10.58
C THR A 455 10.80 11.70 9.67
N GLY A 456 10.08 10.61 9.46
CA GLY A 456 8.91 10.56 8.58
C GLY A 456 7.63 10.25 9.33
N GLU A 457 6.54 10.84 8.87
CA GLU A 457 5.18 10.59 9.35
C GLU A 457 4.38 9.78 8.32
N LEU A 458 3.41 9.00 8.78
CA LEU A 458 2.53 8.21 7.91
C LEU A 458 1.39 9.09 7.40
N GLY A 459 1.37 9.35 6.11
CA GLY A 459 0.36 10.22 5.50
C GLY A 459 0.01 9.83 4.07
N MET A 460 -0.87 10.61 3.43
CA MET A 460 -1.31 10.39 2.06
C MET A 460 -0.46 11.20 1.10
N PHE A 461 0.21 10.52 0.18
CA PHE A 461 1.07 11.16 -0.80
C PHE A 461 0.90 10.52 -2.19
N GLN A 462 0.66 11.35 -3.19
CA GLN A 462 0.55 10.92 -4.59
C GLN A 462 -0.45 9.77 -4.82
N GLY A 463 -1.54 9.74 -4.05
CA GLY A 463 -2.61 8.76 -4.21
C GLY A 463 -2.42 7.44 -3.46
N ALA A 464 -1.44 7.37 -2.56
CA ALA A 464 -1.18 6.22 -1.69
C ALA A 464 -0.79 6.64 -0.27
N LYS A 465 -0.98 5.75 0.70
CA LYS A 465 -0.51 5.92 2.06
C LYS A 465 0.97 5.50 2.15
N SER A 466 1.83 6.38 2.63
CA SER A 466 3.28 6.21 2.65
C SER A 466 3.92 7.06 3.76
N TYR A 467 5.17 6.79 4.10
CA TYR A 467 5.96 7.74 4.90
C TYR A 467 6.34 8.96 4.08
N LEU A 468 6.17 10.14 4.66
CA LEU A 468 6.51 11.42 4.05
C LEU A 468 7.07 12.39 5.10
N LEU A 469 7.75 13.43 4.65
CA LEU A 469 8.19 14.52 5.53
C LEU A 469 7.08 15.57 5.59
N GLU A 470 6.67 15.93 6.79
CA GLU A 470 5.65 16.96 7.03
C GLU A 470 6.18 18.04 7.97
N ASN A 471 5.64 19.24 7.82
CA ASN A 471 5.80 20.29 8.82
C ASN A 471 4.74 20.14 9.94
N PRO A 472 4.84 20.88 11.04
CA PRO A 472 3.86 20.80 12.14
C PRO A 472 2.40 21.08 11.71
N GLU A 473 2.19 21.77 10.59
CA GLU A 473 0.88 22.07 10.02
C GLU A 473 0.35 20.95 9.10
N GLY A 474 1.05 19.81 9.00
CA GLY A 474 0.67 18.65 8.17
C GLY A 474 0.89 18.87 6.66
N GLN A 475 1.73 19.84 6.28
CA GLN A 475 2.07 20.05 4.87
C GLN A 475 3.30 19.24 4.49
N THR A 476 3.22 18.54 3.36
CA THR A 476 4.33 17.74 2.84
C THR A 476 5.52 18.63 2.50
N LEU A 477 6.67 18.34 3.11
CA LEU A 477 7.94 18.98 2.83
C LEU A 477 8.63 18.38 1.61
N ASP A 478 9.47 19.17 0.95
CA ASP A 478 10.30 18.68 -0.14
C ASP A 478 11.47 17.84 0.39
N THR A 479 11.75 16.75 -0.28
CA THR A 479 12.94 15.97 -0.03
C THR A 479 14.15 16.63 -0.68
N TYR A 480 15.28 16.66 -0.01
CA TYR A 480 16.52 17.17 -0.54
C TYR A 480 17.43 16.03 -0.99
N SER A 481 17.68 15.98 -2.30
CA SER A 481 18.64 15.07 -2.91
C SER A 481 19.35 15.80 -4.04
N ILE A 482 20.63 15.48 -4.28
CA ILE A 482 21.39 16.02 -5.42
C ILE A 482 21.01 15.36 -6.75
N SER A 483 20.27 14.27 -6.69
CA SER A 483 19.82 13.53 -7.89
C SER A 483 18.36 13.74 -8.24
N ALA A 484 17.65 14.63 -7.55
CA ALA A 484 16.22 14.96 -7.57
C ALA A 484 15.38 14.21 -6.53
#